data_76368bbcf6c89d923faa2e25a7be7731
#
_entry.id   76368bbcf6c89d923faa2e25a7be7731
#
_cell.length_a   1.000
_cell.length_b   1.000
_cell.length_c   1.000
_cell.angle_alpha   90.00
_cell.angle_beta   90.00
_cell.angle_gamma   90.00
#
_symmetry.space_group_name_H-M   'P 1'
#
loop_
_entity.id
_entity.type
_entity.pdbx_description
1 polymer ?
#
loop_
_entity_poly.entity_id
_entity_poly.type
_entity_poly.pdbx_seq_one_letter_code
_entity_poly.pdbx_strand_id
1 'polypeptide(L)' 'MISLDAIERCILERLQHDGRLSNADLAEQVGLSSSPCWRRVKALEEAGVIKGYAAQVDAKSVGLSVNVFVSVSLTTQ' A
#
# COMPACT_ATOMS: atom_id res chain seq x y z
N MET A 1 11.39 6.40 15.92
CA MET A 1 11.48 5.53 14.73
C MET A 1 10.84 4.18 15.01
N ILE A 2 10.04 3.67 14.08
CA ILE A 2 9.39 2.38 14.23
C ILE A 2 10.36 1.27 13.84
N SER A 3 10.47 0.26 14.71
CA SER A 3 11.29 -0.90 14.42
C SER A 3 10.44 -1.94 13.70
N LEU A 4 10.89 -2.35 12.52
CA LEU A 4 10.18 -3.31 11.68
C LEU A 4 10.91 -4.64 11.67
N ASP A 5 10.16 -5.74 11.82
CA ASP A 5 10.74 -7.06 11.70
C ASP A 5 10.82 -7.49 10.23
N ALA A 6 11.41 -8.65 9.97
CA ALA A 6 11.64 -9.13 8.61
C ALA A 6 10.33 -9.37 7.86
N ILE A 7 9.31 -9.84 8.56
CA ILE A 7 7.99 -10.11 7.94
C ILE A 7 7.32 -8.81 7.55
N GLU A 8 7.38 -7.80 8.41
CA GLU A 8 6.79 -6.50 8.12
C GLU A 8 7.48 -5.82 6.93
N ARG A 9 8.81 -5.94 6.85
CA ARG A 9 9.54 -5.43 5.70
C ARG A 9 9.13 -6.12 4.41
N CYS A 10 8.92 -7.43 4.48
CA CYS A 10 8.48 -8.20 3.32
C CYS A 10 7.07 -7.79 2.88
N ILE A 11 6.17 -7.58 3.84
CA ILE A 11 4.82 -7.08 3.56
C ILE A 11 4.88 -5.74 2.83
N LEU A 12 5.68 -4.81 3.34
CA LEU A 12 5.81 -3.48 2.74
C LEU A 12 6.37 -3.57 1.33
N GLU A 13 7.38 -4.41 1.13
CA GLU A 13 7.97 -4.59 -0.19
C GLU A 13 6.95 -5.10 -1.20
N ARG A 14 6.18 -6.12 -0.81
CA ARG A 14 5.17 -6.68 -1.69
C ARG A 14 4.06 -5.68 -2.03
N LEU A 15 3.61 -4.93 -1.03
CA LEU A 15 2.57 -3.93 -1.25
C LEU A 15 3.06 -2.74 -2.07
N GLN A 16 4.34 -2.41 -1.98
CA GLN A 16 4.90 -1.36 -2.83
C GLN A 16 4.95 -1.78 -4.30
N HIS A 17 5.12 -3.06 -4.57
CA HIS A 17 5.09 -3.58 -5.92
C HIS A 17 3.66 -3.73 -6.44
N ASP A 18 2.74 -4.15 -5.57
CA ASP A 18 1.34 -4.35 -5.97
C ASP A 18 0.43 -4.06 -4.77
N GLY A 19 -0.07 -2.84 -4.71
CA GLY A 19 -0.97 -2.41 -3.64
C GLY A 19 -2.36 -3.03 -3.73
N ARG A 20 -2.66 -3.77 -4.79
CA ARG A 20 -3.96 -4.41 -4.97
C ARG A 20 -3.98 -5.88 -4.55
N LEU A 21 -2.87 -6.39 -4.02
CA LEU A 21 -2.84 -7.76 -3.52
C LEU A 21 -3.94 -7.97 -2.48
N SER A 22 -4.67 -9.07 -2.63
CA SER A 22 -5.60 -9.48 -1.59
C SER A 22 -4.81 -9.89 -0.36
N ASN A 23 -5.47 -9.86 0.80
CA ASN A 23 -4.83 -10.32 2.03
C ASN A 23 -4.39 -11.78 1.91
N ALA A 24 -5.18 -12.62 1.26
CA ALA A 24 -4.86 -14.03 1.06
C ALA A 24 -3.59 -14.20 0.22
N ASP A 25 -3.48 -13.46 -0.87
CA ASP A 25 -2.31 -13.53 -1.73
C ASP A 25 -1.07 -12.99 -1.04
N LEU A 26 -1.21 -11.89 -0.32
CA LEU A 26 -0.10 -11.31 0.44
C LEU A 26 0.38 -12.29 1.50
N ALA A 27 -0.54 -12.89 2.24
CA ALA A 27 -0.20 -13.85 3.29
C ALA A 27 0.61 -15.02 2.72
N GLU A 28 0.18 -15.54 1.57
CA GLU A 28 0.89 -16.64 0.92
C GLU A 28 2.32 -16.21 0.55
N GLN A 29 2.48 -15.01 0.01
CA GLN A 29 3.79 -14.54 -0.42
C GLN A 29 4.76 -14.31 0.74
N VAL A 30 4.25 -13.93 1.90
CA VAL A 30 5.11 -13.66 3.07
C VAL A 30 5.17 -14.84 4.05
N GLY A 31 4.51 -15.95 3.74
CA GLY A 31 4.58 -17.14 4.56
C GLY A 31 3.74 -17.11 5.81
N LEU A 32 2.63 -16.39 5.79
CA LEU A 32 1.69 -16.30 6.92
C LEU A 32 0.33 -16.85 6.53
N SER A 33 -0.47 -17.24 7.52
CA SER A 33 -1.90 -17.43 7.30
C SER A 33 -2.59 -16.06 7.25
N SER A 34 -3.84 -16.04 6.78
CA SER A 34 -4.55 -14.79 6.46
C SER A 34 -4.75 -13.89 7.67
N SER A 35 -5.15 -14.45 8.82
CA SER A 35 -5.45 -13.63 9.99
C SER A 35 -4.25 -12.89 10.56
N PRO A 36 -3.11 -13.54 10.82
CA PRO A 36 -1.93 -12.80 11.29
C PRO A 36 -1.40 -11.81 10.26
N CYS A 37 -1.52 -12.13 8.96
CA CYS A 37 -1.12 -11.20 7.91
C CYS A 37 -1.98 -9.93 7.97
N TRP A 38 -3.30 -10.09 8.07
CA TRP A 38 -4.23 -8.97 8.16
C TRP A 38 -3.91 -8.09 9.36
N ARG A 39 -3.67 -8.70 10.52
CA ARG A 39 -3.35 -7.95 11.74
C ARG A 39 -2.08 -7.12 11.58
N ARG A 40 -1.06 -7.68 10.93
CA ARG A 40 0.19 -6.95 10.70
C ARG A 40 -0.01 -5.77 9.74
N VAL A 41 -0.78 -5.97 8.68
CA VAL A 41 -1.09 -4.89 7.74
C VAL A 41 -1.85 -3.77 8.45
N LYS A 42 -2.87 -4.13 9.25
CA LYS A 42 -3.64 -3.13 9.99
C LYS A 42 -2.79 -2.37 10.99
N ALA A 43 -1.89 -3.05 11.67
CA ALA A 43 -0.96 -2.38 12.60
C ALA A 43 -0.06 -1.39 11.88
N LEU A 44 0.41 -1.73 10.70
CA LEU A 44 1.24 -0.83 9.90
C LEU A 44 0.45 0.39 9.42
N GLU A 45 -0.80 0.20 9.06
CA GLU A 45 -1.69 1.30 8.68
C GLU A 45 -1.95 2.23 9.86
N GLU A 46 -2.28 1.66 11.01
CA GLU A 46 -2.58 2.43 12.21
C GLU A 46 -1.36 3.19 12.74
N ALA A 47 -0.19 2.62 12.57
CA ALA A 47 1.05 3.29 12.98
C ALA A 47 1.50 4.37 11.98
N GLY A 48 0.82 4.50 10.85
CA GLY A 48 1.15 5.50 9.84
C GLY A 48 2.32 5.11 8.94
N VAL A 49 2.81 3.87 9.05
CA VAL A 49 3.85 3.37 8.16
C VAL A 49 3.30 3.21 6.75
N ILE A 50 2.10 2.64 6.65
CA ILE A 50 1.36 2.62 5.40
C ILE A 50 0.41 3.82 5.43
N LYS A 51 0.67 4.80 4.59
CA LYS A 51 -0.13 6.03 4.56
C LYS A 51 -1.41 5.88 3.74
N GLY A 52 -1.45 4.94 2.85
CA GLY A 52 -2.59 4.73 1.98
C GLY A 52 -2.19 3.95 0.75
N TYR A 53 -3.15 3.78 -0.12
CA TYR A 53 -2.99 3.05 -1.38
C TYR A 53 -3.50 3.94 -2.50
N ALA A 54 -2.74 4.02 -3.58
CA ALA A 54 -3.11 4.91 -4.68
C ALA A 54 -2.81 4.25 -6.02
N ALA A 55 -3.67 4.52 -6.99
CA ALA A 55 -3.42 4.08 -8.34
C ALA A 55 -2.40 5.00 -8.99
N GLN A 56 -1.47 4.40 -9.73
CA GLN A 56 -0.55 5.16 -10.55
C GLN A 56 -1.15 5.24 -11.95
N VAL A 57 -1.39 6.45 -12.41
CA VAL A 57 -2.08 6.69 -13.67
C VAL A 57 -1.13 7.43 -14.61
N ASP A 58 -1.08 6.96 -15.86
CA ASP A 58 -0.32 7.64 -16.89
C ASP A 58 -1.11 8.87 -17.36
N ALA A 59 -0.57 10.04 -17.08
CA ALA A 59 -1.24 11.31 -17.40
C ALA A 59 -1.51 11.46 -18.88
N LYS A 60 -0.60 11.03 -19.73
CA LYS A 60 -0.78 11.13 -21.19
C LYS A 60 -1.92 10.26 -21.67
N SER A 61 -2.04 9.06 -21.12
CA SER A 61 -3.07 8.11 -21.53
C SER A 61 -4.47 8.60 -21.23
N VAL A 62 -4.64 9.36 -20.15
CA VAL A 62 -5.96 9.86 -19.74
C VAL A 62 -6.17 11.32 -20.12
N GLY A 63 -5.18 11.96 -20.74
CA GLY A 63 -5.30 13.34 -21.20
C GLY A 63 -5.34 14.39 -20.09
N LEU A 64 -4.82 14.05 -18.90
CA LEU A 64 -4.80 14.97 -17.78
C LEU A 64 -3.45 15.64 -17.63
N SER A 65 -3.46 16.89 -17.18
CA SER A 65 -2.23 17.60 -16.84
C SER A 65 -1.80 17.25 -15.42
N VAL A 66 -0.53 17.49 -15.12
CA VAL A 66 0.00 17.29 -13.78
C VAL A 66 -0.74 18.15 -12.76
N ASN A 67 -1.11 19.37 -13.14
CA ASN A 67 -1.85 20.25 -12.25
C ASN A 67 -3.21 19.67 -11.84
N VAL A 68 -3.89 19.01 -12.76
CA VAL A 68 -5.16 18.35 -12.46
C VAL A 68 -4.95 17.24 -11.47
N PHE A 69 -3.89 16.44 -11.61
CA PHE A 69 -3.56 15.41 -10.64
C PHE A 69 -3.33 15.96 -9.25
N VAL A 70 -2.58 17.04 -9.15
CA VAL A 70 -2.31 17.66 -7.86
C VAL A 70 -3.62 18.13 -7.21
N SER A 71 -4.50 18.74 -7.98
CA SER A 71 -5.80 19.19 -7.48
C SER A 71 -6.64 18.02 -6.97
N VAL A 72 -6.69 16.93 -7.70
CA VAL A 72 -7.41 15.72 -7.28
C VAL A 72 -6.84 15.17 -5.99
N SER A 73 -5.52 15.10 -5.87
CA SER A 73 -4.88 14.63 -4.64
C SER A 73 -5.26 15.48 -3.43
N LEU A 74 -5.33 16.79 -3.60
CA LEU A 74 -5.69 17.69 -2.51
C LEU A 74 -7.15 17.54 -2.11
N THR A 75 -8.04 17.25 -3.06
CA THR A 75 -9.47 17.15 -2.77
C THR A 75 -9.86 15.81 -2.18
N THR A 76 -9.02 14.81 -2.28
CA THR A 76 -9.33 13.47 -1.75
C THR A 76 -8.89 13.27 -0.31
N GLN A 77 -8.37 14.27 0.32
CA GLN A 77 -7.91 14.14 1.71
C GLN A 77 -9.00 14.15 2.74
#